data_4e44136d6cdcf51579e87e94248365e8
#
_entry.id   4e44136d6cdcf51579e87e94248365e8
#
_cell.length_a   1.000
_cell.length_b   1.000
_cell.length_c   1.000
_cell.angle_alpha   90.00
_cell.angle_beta   90.00
_cell.angle_gamma   90.00
#
_symmetry.space_group_name_H-M   'P 1'
#
loop_
_entity.id
_entity.type
_entity.pdbx_description
1 polymer ?
#
loop_
_entity_poly.entity_id
_entity_poly.type
_entity_poly.pdbx_seq_one_letter_code
_entity_poly.pdbx_strand_id
1 'polypeptide(L)'
;MEAFTICVIYKAKSTQAREDFINEISNTGILSLIRGEDGCLTYDYYLSCDDNTKIVLFEAWRDKECQKVHMTQPHMEQAMLIKSKYIDSVELKEIKII
;
A
#
# COMPACT_ATOMS: atom_id res chain seq x y z
N MET A 1 14.70 -18.56 -2.14
CA MET A 1 13.54 -18.09 -2.92
C MET A 1 13.52 -16.56 -2.91
N GLU A 2 13.22 -16.00 -4.06
CA GLU A 2 13.09 -14.55 -4.17
C GLU A 2 11.82 -14.05 -3.48
N ALA A 3 11.95 -12.92 -2.82
CA ALA A 3 10.78 -12.24 -2.27
C ALA A 3 9.87 -11.78 -3.43
N PHE A 4 8.57 -11.77 -3.17
CA PHE A 4 7.61 -11.19 -4.11
C PHE A 4 7.48 -9.70 -3.79
N THR A 5 7.95 -8.86 -4.68
CA THR A 5 8.02 -7.41 -4.49
C THR A 5 7.14 -6.69 -5.50
N ILE A 6 6.30 -5.80 -5.02
CA ILE A 6 5.43 -5.00 -5.89
C ILE A 6 5.50 -3.52 -5.50
N CYS A 7 5.29 -2.69 -6.49
CA CYS A 7 5.16 -1.26 -6.35
C CYS A 7 3.74 -0.87 -6.76
N VAL A 8 3.01 -0.24 -5.86
CA VAL A 8 1.64 0.19 -6.14
C VAL A 8 1.64 1.71 -6.21
N ILE A 9 1.22 2.25 -7.34
CA ILE A 9 1.20 3.69 -7.57
C ILE A 9 -0.23 4.18 -7.46
N TYR A 10 -0.47 5.04 -6.47
CA TYR A 10 -1.78 5.66 -6.25
C TYR A 10 -1.78 7.09 -6.78
N LYS A 11 -2.85 7.45 -7.47
CA LYS A 11 -3.14 8.83 -7.81
C LYS A 11 -4.27 9.30 -6.89
N ALA A 12 -3.97 10.25 -6.01
CA ALA A 12 -4.98 10.82 -5.13
C ALA A 12 -5.87 11.80 -5.91
N LYS A 13 -7.09 11.99 -5.44
CA LYS A 13 -8.06 12.87 -6.08
C LYS A 13 -7.60 14.33 -6.08
N SER A 14 -6.77 14.71 -5.12
CA SER A 14 -6.22 16.07 -4.97
C SER A 14 -5.01 16.01 -4.06
N THR A 15 -4.29 17.12 -3.93
CA THR A 15 -3.19 17.26 -2.98
C THR A 15 -3.68 17.04 -1.55
N GLN A 16 -4.83 17.62 -1.20
CA GLN A 16 -5.42 17.43 0.12
C GLN A 16 -5.81 15.97 0.37
N ALA A 17 -6.37 15.32 -0.66
CA ALA A 17 -6.74 13.91 -0.55
C ALA A 17 -5.52 13.02 -0.28
N ARG A 18 -4.36 13.33 -0.87
CA ARG A 18 -3.13 12.61 -0.60
C ARG A 18 -2.74 12.72 0.87
N GLU A 19 -2.78 13.92 1.42
CA GLU A 19 -2.47 14.16 2.82
C GLU A 19 -3.46 13.44 3.74
N ASP A 20 -4.75 13.55 3.45
CA ASP A 20 -5.81 12.92 4.23
C ASP A 20 -5.70 11.39 4.20
N PHE A 21 -5.36 10.82 3.04
CA PHE A 21 -5.15 9.38 2.92
C PHE A 21 -4.02 8.91 3.83
N ILE A 22 -2.87 9.57 3.75
CA ILE A 22 -1.70 9.21 4.57
C ILE A 22 -2.02 9.33 6.05
N ASN A 23 -2.70 10.40 6.46
CA ASN A 23 -3.08 10.61 7.85
C ASN A 23 -4.04 9.53 8.34
N GLU A 24 -5.06 9.22 7.57
CA GLU A 24 -6.07 8.24 8.00
C GLU A 24 -5.49 6.83 8.02
N ILE A 25 -4.76 6.41 6.99
CA ILE A 25 -4.18 5.07 6.93
C ILE A 25 -3.14 4.87 8.05
N SER A 26 -2.43 5.93 8.42
CA SER A 26 -1.41 5.87 9.47
C SER A 26 -2.00 5.86 10.88
N ASN A 27 -3.15 6.50 11.08
CA ASN A 27 -3.73 6.68 12.41
C ASN A 27 -4.72 5.58 12.83
N THR A 28 -5.10 4.69 11.92
CA THR A 28 -6.09 3.63 12.20
C THR A 28 -5.48 2.38 12.82
N GLY A 29 -4.15 2.24 12.80
CA GLY A 29 -3.48 1.02 13.25
C GLY A 29 -3.40 -0.07 12.19
N ILE A 30 -3.98 0.14 11.02
CA ILE A 30 -3.99 -0.85 9.92
C ILE A 30 -2.58 -1.23 9.50
N LEU A 31 -1.66 -0.26 9.40
CA LEU A 31 -0.29 -0.54 8.95
C LEU A 31 0.43 -1.48 9.90
N SER A 32 0.21 -1.33 11.21
CA SER A 32 0.76 -2.26 12.20
C SER A 32 0.24 -3.68 11.99
N LEU A 33 -1.05 -3.82 11.71
CA LEU A 33 -1.67 -5.13 11.44
C LEU A 33 -1.08 -5.75 10.17
N ILE A 34 -0.93 -4.97 9.10
CA ILE A 34 -0.37 -5.46 7.84
C ILE A 34 1.08 -5.89 8.03
N ARG A 35 1.88 -5.06 8.68
CA ARG A 35 3.31 -5.37 8.91
C ARG A 35 3.53 -6.56 9.82
N GLY A 36 2.53 -6.91 10.62
CA GLY A 36 2.55 -8.10 11.46
C GLY A 36 2.06 -9.37 10.76
N GLU A 37 1.58 -9.29 9.52
CA GLU A 37 1.11 -10.46 8.78
C GLU A 37 2.26 -11.40 8.44
N ASP A 38 1.95 -12.70 8.38
CA ASP A 38 2.94 -13.71 8.03
C ASP A 38 3.53 -13.42 6.64
N GLY A 39 4.84 -13.37 6.58
CA GLY A 39 5.57 -13.16 5.33
C GLY A 39 5.68 -11.72 4.89
N CYS A 40 5.14 -10.75 5.63
CA CYS A 40 5.31 -9.34 5.29
C CYS A 40 6.74 -8.91 5.62
N LEU A 41 7.51 -8.54 4.59
CA LEU A 41 8.88 -8.08 4.75
C LEU A 41 8.97 -6.55 4.75
N THR A 42 8.18 -5.90 3.90
CA THR A 42 8.17 -4.44 3.75
C THR A 42 6.77 -4.01 3.33
N TYR A 43 6.29 -2.92 3.92
CA TYR A 43 5.02 -2.31 3.53
C TYR A 43 5.09 -0.84 3.89
N ASP A 44 5.60 -0.02 2.95
CA ASP A 44 5.90 1.39 3.21
C ASP A 44 5.35 2.31 2.12
N TYR A 45 4.81 3.44 2.55
CA TYR A 45 4.35 4.49 1.65
C TYR A 45 5.42 5.55 1.46
N TYR A 46 5.52 6.05 0.23
CA TYR A 46 6.42 7.13 -0.16
C TYR A 46 5.63 8.15 -0.97
N LEU A 47 5.98 9.42 -0.83
CA LEU A 47 5.34 10.48 -1.59
C LEU A 47 6.26 10.95 -2.72
N SER A 48 5.68 11.15 -3.90
CA SER A 48 6.43 11.69 -5.03
C SER A 48 6.84 13.14 -4.75
N CYS A 49 8.08 13.48 -5.07
CA CYS A 49 8.58 14.84 -4.96
C CYS A 49 8.06 15.73 -6.10
N ASP A 50 7.79 15.14 -7.26
CA ASP A 50 7.42 15.89 -8.46
C ASP A 50 5.91 16.00 -8.68
N ASP A 51 5.15 15.03 -8.20
CA ASP A 51 3.70 14.99 -8.36
C ASP A 51 3.05 14.97 -6.98
N ASN A 52 2.44 16.06 -6.58
CA ASN A 52 1.87 16.21 -5.25
C ASN A 52 0.56 15.45 -5.02
N THR A 53 0.12 14.65 -6.00
CA THR A 53 -1.03 13.74 -5.85
C THR A 53 -0.62 12.27 -5.89
N LYS A 54 0.66 11.98 -6.16
CA LYS A 54 1.13 10.60 -6.30
C LYS A 54 1.67 10.04 -5.00
N ILE A 55 1.26 8.81 -4.69
CA ILE A 55 1.74 8.03 -3.55
C ILE A 55 2.26 6.70 -4.10
N VAL A 56 3.40 6.24 -3.59
CA VAL A 56 3.95 4.94 -3.97
C VAL A 56 3.95 4.06 -2.74
N LEU A 57 3.35 2.87 -2.86
CA LEU A 57 3.43 1.83 -1.84
C LEU A 57 4.42 0.78 -2.32
N PHE A 58 5.44 0.55 -1.54
CA PHE A 58 6.41 -0.50 -1.79
C PHE A 58 6.12 -1.66 -0.85
N GLU A 59 5.78 -2.83 -1.42
CA GLU A 59 5.48 -4.05 -0.65
C GLU A 59 6.44 -5.15 -1.04
N ALA A 60 6.94 -5.86 -0.05
CA ALA A 60 7.71 -7.07 -0.26
C ALA A 60 7.18 -8.17 0.67
N TRP A 61 6.93 -9.34 0.11
CA TRP A 61 6.40 -10.50 0.81
C TRP A 61 7.37 -11.67 0.64
N ARG A 62 7.42 -12.58 1.62
CA ARG A 62 8.27 -13.77 1.54
C ARG A 62 8.04 -14.51 0.22
N ASP A 63 6.80 -14.61 -0.22
CA ASP A 63 6.41 -15.23 -1.48
C ASP A 63 5.05 -14.67 -1.95
N LYS A 64 4.66 -15.07 -3.15
CA LYS A 64 3.41 -14.59 -3.76
C LYS A 64 2.17 -15.06 -2.99
N GLU A 65 2.24 -16.23 -2.38
CA GLU A 65 1.12 -16.77 -1.60
C GLU A 65 0.83 -15.91 -0.36
N CYS A 66 1.87 -15.42 0.31
CA CYS A 66 1.71 -14.54 1.45
C CYS A 66 0.99 -13.23 1.06
N GLN A 67 1.30 -12.70 -0.12
CA GLN A 67 0.62 -11.51 -0.62
C GLN A 67 -0.86 -11.80 -0.92
N LYS A 68 -1.17 -12.97 -1.46
CA LYS A 68 -2.55 -13.38 -1.71
C LYS A 68 -3.35 -13.48 -0.40
N VAL A 69 -2.76 -14.09 0.63
CA VAL A 69 -3.38 -14.20 1.95
C VAL A 69 -3.63 -12.81 2.54
N HIS A 70 -2.64 -11.89 2.38
CA HIS A 70 -2.78 -10.50 2.80
C HIS A 70 -4.07 -9.87 2.25
N MET A 71 -4.37 -10.09 0.98
CA MET A 71 -5.55 -9.49 0.35
C MET A 71 -6.87 -9.98 0.92
N THR A 72 -6.86 -11.10 1.66
CA THR A 72 -8.07 -11.69 2.27
C THR A 72 -8.25 -11.30 3.74
N GLN A 73 -7.32 -10.56 4.33
CA GLN A 73 -7.38 -10.22 5.75
C GLN A 73 -8.52 -9.25 6.05
N PRO A 74 -9.22 -9.42 7.20
CA PRO A 74 -10.37 -8.56 7.53
C PRO A 74 -10.03 -7.08 7.57
N HIS A 75 -8.84 -6.70 8.04
CA HIS A 75 -8.44 -5.29 8.11
C HIS A 75 -8.25 -4.65 6.74
N MET A 76 -8.11 -5.44 5.67
CA MET A 76 -8.01 -4.90 4.32
C MET A 76 -9.33 -4.29 3.83
N GLU A 77 -10.46 -4.70 4.39
CA GLU A 77 -11.76 -4.08 4.11
C GLU A 77 -11.74 -2.59 4.48
N GLN A 78 -11.24 -2.28 5.67
CA GLN A 78 -11.11 -0.91 6.13
C GLN A 78 -10.10 -0.13 5.26
N ALA A 79 -8.99 -0.76 4.90
CA ALA A 79 -8.00 -0.13 4.02
C ALA A 79 -8.61 0.24 2.68
N MET A 80 -9.45 -0.63 2.11
CA MET A 80 -10.13 -0.37 0.84
C MET A 80 -11.14 0.77 0.94
N LEU A 81 -11.85 0.87 2.08
CA LEU A 81 -12.78 1.98 2.31
C LEU A 81 -12.03 3.31 2.37
N ILE A 82 -10.87 3.34 3.02
CA ILE A 82 -10.04 4.55 3.09
C ILE A 82 -9.57 4.93 1.68
N LYS A 83 -9.09 3.95 0.91
CA LYS A 83 -8.67 4.19 -0.48
C LYS A 83 -9.81 4.78 -1.30
N SER A 84 -11.01 4.27 -1.16
CA SER A 84 -12.16 4.72 -1.96
C SER A 84 -12.48 6.20 -1.73
N LYS A 85 -12.17 6.73 -0.56
CA LYS A 85 -12.43 8.14 -0.25
C LYS A 85 -11.46 9.09 -0.95
N TYR A 86 -10.21 8.70 -1.10
CA TYR A 86 -9.14 9.63 -1.46
C TYR A 86 -8.39 9.29 -2.73
N ILE A 87 -8.46 8.06 -3.20
CA ILE A 87 -7.65 7.58 -4.32
C ILE A 87 -8.48 7.48 -5.59
N ASP A 88 -7.95 8.09 -6.66
CA ASP A 88 -8.62 8.15 -7.96
C ASP A 88 -8.26 6.97 -8.85
N SER A 89 -6.98 6.57 -8.86
CA SER A 89 -6.52 5.44 -9.67
C SER A 89 -5.37 4.70 -9.01
N VAL A 90 -5.21 3.43 -9.39
CA VAL A 90 -4.18 2.55 -8.84
C VAL A 90 -3.52 1.81 -10.00
N GLU A 91 -2.18 1.77 -9.99
CA GLU A 91 -1.38 1.00 -10.94
C GLU A 91 -0.44 0.11 -10.15
N LEU A 92 -0.40 -1.18 -10.49
CA LEU A 92 0.43 -2.16 -9.79
C LEU A 92 1.50 -2.69 -10.72
N LYS A 93 2.76 -2.72 -10.25
CA LYS A 93 3.89 -3.27 -11.00
C LYS A 93 4.65 -4.27 -10.12
N GLU A 94 4.90 -5.44 -10.67
CA GLU A 94 5.80 -6.38 -10.03
C GLU A 94 7.24 -5.95 -10.29
N ILE A 95 8.09 -5.97 -9.24
CA ILE A 95 9.47 -5.51 -9.31
C ILE A 95 10.40 -6.67 -8.97
N LYS A 96 11.45 -6.79 -9.77
CA LYS A 96 12.54 -7.72 -9.46
C LYS A 96 13.74 -6.93 -9.01
N ILE A 97 14.26 -7.28 -7.84
CA ILE A 97 15.47 -6.68 -7.29
C ILE A 97 16.66 -7.50 -7.77
N ILE A 98 17.60 -6.81 -8.41
CA ILE A 98 18.79 -7.44 -8.95
C ILE A 98 19.90 -7.52 -7.90
#